data_c5bb0b01e71e701d03c3f99c7a44946b
#
_entry.id   c5bb0b01e71e701d03c3f99c7a44946b
#
_cell.length_a   1.000
_cell.length_b   1.000
_cell.length_c   1.000
_cell.angle_alpha   90.00
_cell.angle_beta   90.00
_cell.angle_gamma   90.00
#
_symmetry.space_group_name_H-M   'P 1'
#
loop_
_entity.id
_entity.type
_entity.pdbx_description
1 polymer ?
#
loop_
_entity_poly.entity_id
_entity_poly.type
_entity_poly.pdbx_seq_one_letter_code
_entity_poly.pdbx_strand_id
1 'polypeptide(L)'
;MLSGVVRFQKSVADSILSYALNAYPKEGILLLRGKSGKEGLLMTGVVIPPLATHGRGFSGFSSVMLPMDLTVIGVCHSHPSGILRPSTHDLNHFYGKIMVITAHPFQSYNDIAAFNRNGDKLPHEIVPDPPETQQNNETIY
;
A
#
# COMPACT_ATOMS: atom_id res chain seq x y z
N MET A 1 -4.43 -7.55 -16.76
CA MET A 1 -5.21 -8.18 -15.68
C MET A 1 -4.26 -8.81 -14.69
N LEU A 2 -4.48 -8.57 -13.40
CA LEU A 2 -3.68 -9.22 -12.36
C LEU A 2 -4.13 -10.66 -12.18
N SER A 3 -3.18 -11.55 -12.13
CA SER A 3 -3.41 -12.96 -11.82
C SER A 3 -2.57 -13.33 -10.61
N GLY A 4 -2.98 -14.37 -9.90
CA GLY A 4 -2.29 -14.81 -8.70
C GLY A 4 -2.72 -14.01 -7.47
N VAL A 5 -2.05 -14.27 -6.38
CA VAL A 5 -2.33 -13.70 -5.08
C VAL A 5 -1.41 -12.50 -4.85
N VAL A 6 -1.96 -11.42 -4.28
CA VAL A 6 -1.14 -10.29 -3.86
C VAL A 6 -0.42 -10.68 -2.59
N ARG A 7 0.90 -10.57 -2.59
CA ARG A 7 1.71 -10.95 -1.43
C ARG A 7 2.38 -9.73 -0.81
N PHE A 8 2.34 -9.66 0.50
CA PHE A 8 2.99 -8.60 1.26
C PHE A 8 4.09 -9.23 2.10
N GLN A 9 5.30 -8.74 1.99
CA GLN A 9 6.32 -9.10 2.98
C GLN A 9 5.84 -8.64 4.36
N LYS A 10 6.14 -9.43 5.38
CA LYS A 10 5.65 -9.14 6.73
C LYS A 10 6.00 -7.73 7.18
N SER A 11 7.22 -7.26 6.91
CA SER A 11 7.64 -5.91 7.27
C SER A 11 6.79 -4.84 6.61
N VAL A 12 6.35 -5.09 5.37
CA VAL A 12 5.48 -4.14 4.66
C VAL A 12 4.12 -4.07 5.34
N ALA A 13 3.52 -5.22 5.63
CA ALA A 13 2.22 -5.25 6.31
C ALA A 13 2.29 -4.59 7.68
N ASP A 14 3.35 -4.87 8.44
CA ASP A 14 3.54 -4.26 9.75
C ASP A 14 3.72 -2.75 9.65
N SER A 15 4.45 -2.28 8.64
CA SER A 15 4.65 -0.85 8.40
C SER A 15 3.34 -0.15 8.03
N ILE A 16 2.51 -0.79 7.23
CA ILE A 16 1.20 -0.25 6.85
C ILE A 16 0.36 -0.03 8.12
N LEU A 17 0.28 -1.04 8.98
CA LEU A 17 -0.52 -0.94 10.21
C LEU A 17 0.04 0.13 11.15
N SER A 18 1.36 0.16 11.33
CA SER A 18 1.98 1.16 12.21
C SER A 18 1.78 2.57 11.72
N TYR A 19 1.93 2.79 10.41
CA TYR A 19 1.73 4.11 9.83
C TYR A 19 0.29 4.58 10.02
N ALA A 20 -0.66 3.68 9.78
CA ALA A 20 -2.07 4.01 9.93
C ALA A 20 -2.44 4.36 11.37
N LEU A 21 -1.90 3.61 12.34
CA LEU A 21 -2.10 3.91 13.75
C LEU A 21 -1.56 5.30 14.10
N ASN A 22 -0.37 5.64 13.61
CA ASN A 22 0.23 6.92 13.88
C ASN A 22 -0.52 8.08 13.21
N ALA A 23 -1.13 7.83 12.07
CA ALA A 23 -1.89 8.86 11.36
C ALA A 23 -3.28 9.07 11.98
N TYR A 24 -3.83 8.05 12.62
CA TYR A 24 -5.17 8.11 13.18
C TYR A 24 -5.33 9.32 14.12
N PRO A 25 -6.41 10.10 14.05
CA PRO A 25 -7.66 9.85 13.32
C PRO A 25 -7.68 10.39 11.90
N LYS A 26 -6.56 10.79 11.35
CA LYS A 26 -6.48 11.27 9.98
C LYS A 26 -6.27 10.11 9.02
N GLU A 27 -6.71 10.28 7.79
CA GLU A 27 -6.37 9.35 6.73
C GLU A 27 -4.90 9.52 6.36
N GLY A 28 -4.22 8.40 6.18
CA GLY A 28 -2.85 8.39 5.72
C GLY A 28 -2.76 7.82 4.32
N ILE A 29 -1.65 8.10 3.66
CA ILE A 29 -1.36 7.55 2.35
C ILE A 29 0.09 7.10 2.31
N LEU A 30 0.32 5.93 1.71
CA LEU A 30 1.64 5.40 1.46
C LEU A 30 1.73 4.94 0.02
N LEU A 31 2.91 5.08 -0.56
CA LEU A 31 3.21 4.44 -1.84
C LEU A 31 3.77 3.05 -1.56
N LEU A 32 3.47 2.12 -2.44
CA LEU A 32 3.88 0.73 -2.28
C LEU A 32 4.90 0.38 -3.34
N ARG A 33 6.06 -0.08 -2.89
CA ARG A 33 7.07 -0.66 -3.75
C ARG A 33 6.86 -2.14 -3.87
N GLY A 34 7.16 -2.65 -5.06
CA GLY A 34 7.06 -4.06 -5.26
C GLY A 34 7.47 -4.48 -6.64
N LYS A 35 7.19 -5.72 -6.94
CA LYS A 35 7.50 -6.29 -8.24
C LYS A 35 6.39 -7.22 -8.69
N SER A 36 6.26 -7.32 -10.00
CA SER A 36 5.28 -8.15 -10.64
C SER A 36 5.98 -9.37 -11.22
N GLY A 37 5.37 -10.53 -11.09
CA GLY A 37 5.92 -11.76 -11.63
C GLY A 37 4.82 -12.74 -11.97
N LYS A 38 5.21 -13.96 -12.27
CA LYS A 38 4.27 -15.02 -12.65
C LYS A 38 3.26 -15.33 -11.55
N GLU A 39 3.68 -15.13 -10.29
CA GLU A 39 2.84 -15.43 -9.13
C GLU A 39 2.00 -14.25 -8.69
N GLY A 40 2.03 -13.15 -9.42
CA GLY A 40 1.31 -11.93 -9.06
C GLY A 40 2.23 -10.85 -8.54
N LEU A 41 1.70 -10.00 -7.67
CA LEU A 41 2.45 -8.88 -7.11
C LEU A 41 3.05 -9.25 -5.76
N LEU A 42 4.26 -8.75 -5.53
CA LEU A 42 4.91 -8.85 -4.22
C LEU A 42 5.25 -7.45 -3.74
N MET A 43 4.68 -7.05 -2.59
CA MET A 43 4.98 -5.77 -1.95
C MET A 43 6.24 -5.91 -1.13
N THR A 44 7.25 -5.09 -1.43
CA THR A 44 8.57 -5.19 -0.81
C THR A 44 8.95 -3.98 0.03
N GLY A 45 8.20 -2.88 -0.07
CA GLY A 45 8.50 -1.70 0.72
C GLY A 45 7.38 -0.68 0.68
N VAL A 46 7.49 0.31 1.55
CA VAL A 46 6.57 1.44 1.60
C VAL A 46 7.36 2.73 1.53
N VAL A 47 6.74 3.76 0.95
CA VAL A 47 7.34 5.08 0.86
C VAL A 47 6.29 6.10 1.26
N ILE A 48 6.67 7.04 2.12
CA ILE A 48 5.81 8.17 2.43
C ILE A 48 5.88 9.13 1.25
N PRO A 49 4.75 9.47 0.61
CA PRO A 49 4.81 10.35 -0.55
C PRO A 49 5.35 11.72 -0.19
N PRO A 50 6.15 12.32 -1.07
CA PRO A 50 6.61 13.68 -0.83
C PRO A 50 5.43 14.64 -0.88
N LEU A 51 5.53 15.73 -0.13
CA LEU A 51 4.51 16.77 -0.11
C LEU A 51 3.13 16.25 0.28
N ALA A 52 3.08 15.23 1.16
CA ALA A 52 1.81 14.78 1.71
C ALA A 52 1.13 15.98 2.35
N THR A 53 -0.10 16.28 1.93
CA THR A 53 -0.84 17.41 2.48
C THR A 53 -1.51 16.97 3.76
N HIS A 54 -1.01 17.46 4.86
CA HIS A 54 -1.58 17.16 6.15
C HIS A 54 -2.71 18.13 6.46
N GLY A 55 -3.74 17.62 7.10
CA GLY A 55 -4.80 18.46 7.62
C GLY A 55 -5.87 18.85 6.61
N ARG A 56 -5.86 18.31 5.44
CA ARG A 56 -6.86 18.59 4.43
C ARG A 56 -8.02 17.63 4.41
N GLY A 57 -8.01 16.64 5.29
CA GLY A 57 -9.07 15.67 5.35
C GLY A 57 -9.06 14.68 4.18
N PHE A 58 -8.07 14.75 3.33
CA PHE A 58 -7.91 13.74 2.31
C PHE A 58 -6.43 13.53 2.06
N SER A 59 -6.10 12.33 1.71
CA SER A 59 -4.73 11.98 1.39
C SER A 59 -4.65 11.84 -0.10
N GLY A 60 -4.48 12.97 -0.73
CA GLY A 60 -4.30 13.00 -2.15
C GLY A 60 -2.88 13.46 -2.47
N PHE A 61 -2.44 13.11 -3.63
CA PHE A 61 -1.21 13.63 -4.17
C PHE A 61 -1.35 13.66 -5.69
N SER A 62 -0.59 14.55 -6.30
CA SER A 62 -0.58 14.62 -7.75
C SER A 62 0.45 13.65 -8.31
N SER A 63 0.07 12.86 -9.30
CA SER A 63 1.01 11.93 -9.93
C SER A 63 2.20 12.64 -10.56
N VAL A 64 2.06 13.91 -10.91
CA VAL A 64 3.19 14.69 -11.46
C VAL A 64 4.23 15.01 -10.40
N MET A 65 3.90 14.87 -9.12
CA MET A 65 4.83 15.12 -8.03
C MET A 65 5.58 13.87 -7.60
N LEU A 66 5.21 12.72 -8.15
CA LEU A 66 5.90 11.48 -7.83
C LEU A 66 7.22 11.41 -8.58
N PRO A 67 8.27 10.90 -7.94
CA PRO A 67 9.49 10.62 -8.67
C PRO A 67 9.23 9.54 -9.72
N MET A 68 10.04 9.53 -10.76
CA MET A 68 9.97 8.50 -11.77
C MET A 68 10.56 7.22 -11.20
N ASP A 69 9.81 6.54 -10.36
CA ASP A 69 10.26 5.34 -9.67
C ASP A 69 9.37 4.17 -10.12
N LEU A 70 9.92 3.36 -11.00
CA LEU A 70 9.19 2.23 -11.58
C LEU A 70 8.97 1.10 -10.58
N THR A 71 9.60 1.16 -9.41
CA THR A 71 9.35 0.17 -8.36
C THR A 71 8.09 0.48 -7.56
N VAL A 72 7.54 1.69 -7.70
CA VAL A 72 6.28 2.04 -7.06
C VAL A 72 5.15 1.47 -7.90
N ILE A 73 4.43 0.51 -7.34
CA ILE A 73 3.40 -0.23 -8.08
C ILE A 73 1.99 -0.01 -7.56
N GLY A 74 1.83 0.75 -6.50
CA GLY A 74 0.50 1.00 -5.98
C GLY A 74 0.49 2.00 -4.85
N VAL A 75 -0.69 2.15 -4.26
CA VAL A 75 -0.94 3.11 -3.20
C VAL A 75 -1.74 2.44 -2.10
N CYS A 76 -1.48 2.88 -0.86
CA CYS A 76 -2.24 2.43 0.31
C CYS A 76 -2.88 3.62 0.97
N HIS A 77 -4.18 3.52 1.27
CA HIS A 77 -4.92 4.51 2.05
C HIS A 77 -5.36 3.89 3.36
N SER A 78 -5.28 4.66 4.44
CA SER A 78 -5.86 4.22 5.71
C SER A 78 -7.24 4.82 5.90
N HIS A 79 -8.17 4.01 6.42
CA HIS A 79 -9.55 4.40 6.63
C HIS A 79 -9.88 4.41 8.12
N PRO A 80 -9.88 5.58 8.76
CA PRO A 80 -10.26 5.67 10.18
C PRO A 80 -11.68 5.22 10.45
N SER A 81 -12.52 5.22 9.42
CA SER A 81 -13.92 4.78 9.54
C SER A 81 -14.09 3.30 9.80
N GLY A 82 -13.06 2.51 9.55
CA GLY A 82 -13.17 1.05 9.66
C GLY A 82 -13.71 0.36 8.41
N ILE A 83 -13.98 1.10 7.35
CA ILE A 83 -14.49 0.54 6.11
C ILE A 83 -13.32 -0.01 5.29
N LEU A 84 -13.30 -1.32 5.08
CA LEU A 84 -12.20 -2.00 4.42
C LEU A 84 -12.48 -2.17 2.93
N ARG A 85 -12.68 -1.06 2.26
CA ARG A 85 -12.83 -1.03 0.80
C ARG A 85 -12.60 0.39 0.29
N PRO A 86 -12.21 0.56 -0.99
CA PRO A 86 -12.01 1.89 -1.54
C PRO A 86 -13.32 2.67 -1.62
N SER A 87 -13.23 3.96 -1.42
CA SER A 87 -14.31 4.88 -1.76
C SER A 87 -14.28 5.21 -3.25
N THR A 88 -15.33 5.86 -3.74
CA THR A 88 -15.32 6.37 -5.11
C THR A 88 -14.17 7.35 -5.32
N HIS A 89 -13.92 8.20 -4.34
CA HIS A 89 -12.80 9.13 -4.39
C HIS A 89 -11.47 8.40 -4.53
N ASP A 90 -11.28 7.34 -3.74
CA ASP A 90 -10.05 6.53 -3.81
C ASP A 90 -9.86 5.95 -5.20
N LEU A 91 -10.92 5.39 -5.78
CA LEU A 91 -10.83 4.76 -7.10
C LEU A 91 -10.57 5.77 -8.20
N ASN A 92 -11.08 6.99 -8.06
CA ASN A 92 -10.84 8.05 -9.03
C ASN A 92 -9.39 8.55 -9.01
N HIS A 93 -8.66 8.22 -7.94
CA HIS A 93 -7.26 8.60 -7.78
C HIS A 93 -6.36 7.39 -7.69
N PHE A 94 -6.74 6.34 -8.37
CA PHE A 94 -5.99 5.10 -8.41
C PHE A 94 -4.63 5.33 -9.07
N TYR A 95 -3.59 4.79 -8.47
CA TYR A 95 -2.24 4.88 -9.00
C TYR A 95 -1.61 3.49 -9.07
N GLY A 96 -1.02 3.18 -10.21
CA GLY A 96 -0.29 1.92 -10.38
C GLY A 96 -1.21 0.74 -10.67
N LYS A 97 -0.81 -0.41 -10.17
CA LYS A 97 -1.48 -1.68 -10.48
C LYS A 97 -2.46 -2.11 -9.40
N ILE A 98 -2.33 -1.56 -8.20
CA ILE A 98 -3.06 -2.06 -7.05
C ILE A 98 -3.33 -0.93 -6.07
N MET A 99 -4.44 -1.02 -5.38
CA MET A 99 -4.74 -0.16 -4.25
C MET A 99 -4.93 -1.04 -3.02
N VAL A 100 -4.31 -0.61 -1.92
CA VAL A 100 -4.45 -1.28 -0.64
C VAL A 100 -5.18 -0.35 0.30
N ILE A 101 -6.13 -0.91 1.03
CA ILE A 101 -6.83 -0.20 2.10
C ILE A 101 -6.47 -0.86 3.41
N THR A 102 -6.17 -0.05 4.41
CA THR A 102 -6.09 -0.54 5.77
C THR A 102 -7.11 0.22 6.62
N ALA A 103 -7.84 -0.51 7.46
CA ALA A 103 -8.98 0.03 8.19
C ALA A 103 -8.77 -0.05 9.69
N HIS A 104 -9.30 0.97 10.39
CA HIS A 104 -9.31 0.97 11.85
C HIS A 104 -9.94 -0.34 12.36
N PRO A 105 -9.38 -1.02 13.37
CA PRO A 105 -8.40 -0.52 14.33
C PRO A 105 -6.92 -0.73 13.97
N PHE A 106 -6.58 -1.16 12.79
CA PHE A 106 -5.20 -1.32 12.32
C PHE A 106 -4.37 -2.24 13.20
N GLN A 107 -4.96 -3.34 13.66
CA GLN A 107 -4.32 -4.21 14.65
C GLN A 107 -3.95 -5.58 14.13
N SER A 108 -4.53 -5.99 13.01
CA SER A 108 -4.26 -7.31 12.47
C SER A 108 -4.17 -7.25 10.96
N TYR A 109 -3.65 -8.31 10.36
CA TYR A 109 -3.57 -8.40 8.91
C TYR A 109 -4.94 -8.50 8.25
N ASN A 110 -5.98 -8.81 9.04
CA ASN A 110 -7.36 -8.76 8.55
C ASN A 110 -7.85 -7.32 8.31
N ASP A 111 -7.11 -6.34 8.82
CA ASP A 111 -7.42 -4.93 8.60
C ASP A 111 -6.75 -4.38 7.34
N ILE A 112 -6.19 -5.25 6.51
CA ILE A 112 -5.55 -4.89 5.25
C ILE A 112 -6.26 -5.65 4.14
N ALA A 113 -6.53 -4.98 3.02
CA ALA A 113 -7.10 -5.62 1.84
C ALA A 113 -6.56 -4.95 0.57
N ALA A 114 -6.50 -5.73 -0.49
CA ALA A 114 -6.00 -5.28 -1.78
C ALA A 114 -7.12 -5.28 -2.82
N PHE A 115 -7.07 -4.31 -3.74
CA PHE A 115 -8.14 -4.10 -4.72
C PHE A 115 -7.56 -3.76 -6.07
N ASN A 116 -8.26 -4.15 -7.13
CA ASN A 116 -7.90 -3.74 -8.47
C ASN A 116 -8.54 -2.39 -8.81
N ARG A 117 -8.31 -1.91 -10.03
CA ARG A 117 -8.79 -0.61 -10.48
C ARG A 117 -10.31 -0.50 -10.50
N ASN A 118 -10.98 -1.62 -10.62
CA ASN A 118 -12.45 -1.66 -10.60
C ASN A 118 -13.02 -1.68 -9.18
N GLY A 119 -12.16 -1.76 -8.18
CA GLY A 119 -12.60 -1.85 -6.79
C GLY A 119 -12.91 -3.27 -6.33
N ASP A 120 -12.56 -4.27 -7.12
CA ASP A 120 -12.76 -5.66 -6.74
C ASP A 120 -11.65 -6.11 -5.80
N LYS A 121 -12.04 -6.79 -4.73
CA LYS A 121 -11.09 -7.30 -3.75
C LYS A 121 -10.27 -8.44 -4.36
N LEU A 122 -8.97 -8.38 -4.14
CA LEU A 122 -8.03 -9.41 -4.60
C LEU A 122 -7.61 -10.27 -3.41
N PRO A 123 -7.40 -11.57 -3.63
CA PRO A 123 -6.86 -12.40 -2.56
C PRO A 123 -5.44 -11.95 -2.22
N HIS A 124 -5.08 -12.00 -0.95
CA HIS A 124 -3.74 -11.62 -0.54
C HIS A 124 -3.24 -12.51 0.59
N GLU A 125 -1.94 -12.51 0.78
CA GLU A 125 -1.31 -13.23 1.89
C GLU A 125 -0.07 -12.47 2.36
N ILE A 126 0.31 -12.75 3.60
CA ILE A 126 1.52 -12.18 4.20
C ILE A 126 2.59 -13.25 4.13
N VAL A 127 3.75 -12.88 3.61
CA VAL A 127 4.87 -13.81 3.46
C VAL A 127 6.06 -13.32 4.27
N PRO A 128 6.96 -14.21 4.68
CA PRO A 128 8.15 -13.80 5.41
C PRO A 128 9.02 -12.85 4.60
N ASP A 129 9.72 -11.97 5.29
CA ASP A 129 10.72 -11.14 4.66
C ASP A 129 11.87 -12.01 4.16
N PRO A 130 12.59 -11.55 3.11
CA PRO A 130 13.76 -12.27 2.66
C PRO A 130 14.86 -12.26 3.72
N PRO A 131 15.83 -13.18 3.63
CA PRO A 131 16.96 -13.17 4.56
C PRO A 131 17.69 -11.83 4.57
N GLU A 132 18.29 -11.48 5.69
CA GLU A 132 18.95 -10.19 5.90
C GLU A 132 20.00 -9.88 4.83
N THR A 133 20.72 -10.90 4.39
CA THR A 133 21.72 -10.73 3.35
C THR A 133 21.13 -10.23 2.03
N GLN A 134 19.92 -10.67 1.71
CA GLN A 134 19.22 -10.20 0.51
C GLN A 134 18.68 -8.79 0.69
N GLN A 135 18.26 -8.46 1.91
CA GLN A 135 17.79 -7.11 2.20
C GLN A 135 18.93 -6.10 2.06
N ASN A 136 20.12 -6.46 2.53
CA ASN A 136 21.28 -5.59 2.40
C ASN A 136 21.66 -5.34 0.94
N ASN A 137 21.52 -6.34 0.10
CA ASN A 137 21.82 -6.20 -1.32
C ASN A 137 20.86 -5.23 -2.01
N GLU A 138 19.63 -5.15 -1.53
CA GLU A 138 18.65 -4.22 -2.09
C GLU A 138 18.91 -2.77 -1.69
N THR A 139 19.62 -2.54 -0.61
CA THR A 139 19.89 -1.20 -0.13
C THR A 139 21.20 -0.62 -0.67
N ILE A 140 21.96 -1.41 -1.38
CA ILE A 140 23.21 -0.92 -1.97
C ILE A 140 22.92 -0.44 -3.39
N TYR A 141 22.70 0.81 -3.43
CA TYR A 141 22.49 1.39 -4.65
C TYR A 141 23.59 1.89 -5.27
#